data_b7242fe5c909017d80fd1a30f204a214
#
_entry.id   b7242fe5c909017d80fd1a30f204a214
#
_cell.length_a   1.000
_cell.length_b   1.000
_cell.length_c   1.000
_cell.angle_alpha   90.00
_cell.angle_beta   90.00
_cell.angle_gamma   90.00
#
_symmetry.space_group_name_H-M   'P 1'
#
loop_
_entity.id
_entity.type
_entity.pdbx_description
1 polymer ?
#
loop_
_entity_poly.entity_id
_entity_poly.type
_entity_poly.pdbx_seq_one_letter_code
_entity_poly.pdbx_strand_id
1 'polypeptide(L)'
;FHQGQSNFTYHDGFQLITEHWIRIKILKPQGTAYADVSVPFYAPTDKEEGEERASEVEGCSYNMENGKCVKTPMKRESISFERIDNRYKILKFSLPAVKEGTIIEYHYKLYSDYFIHIDNWMMQEELPMLYNQYKITIPNVFIYNIELRGKDYIQMKQKESALHATAREGGTAGINKDFTILAQETTFISQNLPAIRQDE
;
A
#
# COMPACT_ATOMS: atom_id res chain seq x y z
N PHE A 1 5.85 11.76 -2.70
CA PHE A 1 5.98 11.06 -1.43
C PHE A 1 5.18 9.76 -1.50
N HIS A 2 5.84 8.66 -1.28
CA HIS A 2 5.20 7.36 -1.18
C HIS A 2 5.72 6.64 0.07
N GLN A 3 4.81 6.20 0.91
CA GLN A 3 5.14 5.41 2.08
C GLN A 3 4.28 4.15 2.07
N GLY A 4 4.91 3.01 2.28
CA GLY A 4 4.24 1.73 2.39
C GLY A 4 4.66 0.96 3.61
N GLN A 5 3.75 0.14 4.08
CA GLN A 5 4.00 -0.76 5.20
C GLN A 5 3.31 -2.09 4.95
N SER A 6 4.07 -3.19 5.00
CA SER A 6 3.52 -4.55 4.97
C SER A 6 3.73 -5.24 6.32
N ASN A 7 2.64 -5.74 6.87
CA ASN A 7 2.63 -6.48 8.12
C ASN A 7 1.87 -7.79 7.94
N PHE A 8 2.36 -8.83 8.59
CA PHE A 8 1.61 -10.06 8.73
C PHE A 8 0.63 -9.95 9.90
N THR A 9 -0.54 -10.54 9.73
CA THR A 9 -1.47 -10.85 10.81
C THR A 9 -1.69 -12.35 10.86
N TYR A 10 -2.08 -12.85 12.02
CA TYR A 10 -2.45 -14.25 12.18
C TYR A 10 -3.75 -14.35 12.96
N HIS A 11 -4.78 -14.90 12.32
CA HIS A 11 -6.04 -15.25 12.92
C HIS A 11 -6.53 -16.55 12.28
N ASP A 12 -6.15 -17.69 12.87
CA ASP A 12 -6.33 -19.04 12.30
C ASP A 12 -5.68 -19.25 10.91
N GLY A 13 -4.75 -18.37 10.54
CA GLY A 13 -3.99 -18.35 9.30
C GLY A 13 -3.24 -17.03 9.17
N PHE A 14 -2.17 -17.04 8.37
CA PHE A 14 -1.45 -15.81 8.06
C PHE A 14 -2.14 -15.04 6.94
N GLN A 15 -2.14 -13.72 7.07
CA GLN A 15 -2.56 -12.79 6.05
C GLN A 15 -1.55 -11.65 5.98
N LEU A 16 -1.22 -11.19 4.78
CA LEU A 16 -0.37 -10.02 4.56
C LEU A 16 -1.27 -8.79 4.37
N ILE A 17 -0.98 -7.73 5.11
CA ILE A 17 -1.66 -6.44 4.96
C ILE A 17 -0.64 -5.43 4.48
N THR A 18 -0.86 -4.87 3.29
CA THR A 18 -0.02 -3.80 2.75
C THR A 18 -0.80 -2.49 2.72
N GLU A 19 -0.25 -1.49 3.39
CA GLU A 19 -0.80 -0.14 3.45
C GLU A 19 0.01 0.80 2.57
N HIS A 20 -0.67 1.67 1.83
CA HIS A 20 -0.08 2.67 0.96
C HIS A 20 -0.53 4.07 1.36
N TRP A 21 0.41 4.99 1.54
CA TRP A 21 0.19 6.43 1.73
C TRP A 21 0.92 7.18 0.62
N ILE A 22 0.17 7.88 -0.20
CA ILE A 22 0.70 8.60 -1.36
C ILE A 22 0.35 10.08 -1.24
N ARG A 23 1.33 10.95 -1.53
CA ARG A 23 1.13 12.39 -1.65
C ARG A 23 1.83 12.89 -2.91
N ILE A 24 1.07 13.54 -3.79
CA ILE A 24 1.56 14.06 -5.07
C ILE A 24 1.23 15.56 -5.14
N LYS A 25 2.20 16.37 -5.58
CA LYS A 25 1.95 17.77 -5.94
C LYS A 25 1.79 17.87 -7.44
N ILE A 26 0.68 18.45 -7.88
CA ILE A 26 0.38 18.67 -9.29
C ILE A 26 1.10 19.93 -9.75
N LEU A 27 2.12 19.79 -10.57
CA LEU A 27 2.96 20.90 -11.04
C LEU A 27 2.57 21.43 -12.43
N LYS A 28 1.75 20.67 -13.17
CA LYS A 28 1.32 20.97 -14.53
C LYS A 28 -0.11 20.50 -14.74
N PRO A 29 -0.89 21.09 -15.66
CA PRO A 29 -2.26 20.68 -15.94
C PRO A 29 -2.41 19.18 -16.25
N GLN A 30 -1.47 18.58 -16.99
CA GLN A 30 -1.48 17.15 -17.34
C GLN A 30 -1.39 16.25 -16.10
N GLY A 31 -0.79 16.72 -15.01
CA GLY A 31 -0.68 16.00 -13.76
C GLY A 31 -2.02 15.81 -13.04
N THR A 32 -3.10 16.46 -13.47
CA THR A 32 -4.44 16.26 -12.88
C THR A 32 -4.95 14.84 -13.08
N ALA A 33 -4.45 14.12 -14.10
CA ALA A 33 -4.78 12.71 -14.32
C ALA A 33 -4.39 11.81 -13.15
N TYR A 34 -3.42 12.18 -12.32
CA TYR A 34 -3.05 11.43 -11.11
C TYR A 34 -4.12 11.50 -9.99
N ALA A 35 -5.18 12.29 -10.18
CA ALA A 35 -6.33 12.29 -9.30
C ALA A 35 -7.20 11.03 -9.47
N ASP A 36 -7.16 10.39 -10.64
CA ASP A 36 -7.89 9.17 -10.96
C ASP A 36 -7.01 7.97 -10.68
N VAL A 37 -7.27 7.29 -9.57
CA VAL A 37 -6.46 6.18 -9.09
C VAL A 37 -7.13 4.86 -9.42
N SER A 38 -6.34 3.91 -9.89
CA SER A 38 -6.79 2.55 -10.23
C SER A 38 -5.81 1.53 -9.63
N VAL A 39 -6.32 0.66 -8.76
CA VAL A 39 -5.52 -0.36 -8.07
C VAL A 39 -6.11 -1.74 -8.38
N PRO A 40 -5.49 -2.50 -9.29
CA PRO A 40 -5.90 -3.87 -9.54
C PRO A 40 -5.48 -4.77 -8.37
N PHE A 41 -6.29 -5.79 -8.08
CA PHE A 41 -6.00 -6.79 -7.06
C PHE A 41 -6.59 -8.15 -7.44
N TYR A 42 -5.98 -9.22 -6.94
CA TYR A 42 -6.39 -10.57 -7.25
C TYR A 42 -7.62 -10.98 -6.44
N ALA A 43 -8.72 -11.25 -7.11
CA ALA A 43 -9.98 -11.62 -6.48
C ALA A 43 -10.72 -12.65 -7.36
N PRO A 44 -10.26 -13.92 -7.36
CA PRO A 44 -10.82 -14.96 -8.21
C PRO A 44 -12.30 -15.22 -7.89
N THR A 45 -13.01 -15.73 -8.87
CA THR A 45 -14.41 -16.17 -8.68
C THR A 45 -14.49 -17.46 -7.87
N ASP A 46 -13.47 -18.30 -7.96
CA ASP A 46 -13.29 -19.47 -7.11
C ASP A 46 -12.59 -19.05 -5.80
N LYS A 47 -13.33 -19.13 -4.71
CA LYS A 47 -12.86 -18.70 -3.38
C LYS A 47 -11.95 -19.72 -2.68
N GLU A 48 -11.80 -20.91 -3.19
CA GLU A 48 -10.88 -21.92 -2.64
C GLU A 48 -9.42 -21.56 -2.88
N GLU A 49 -9.15 -20.69 -3.85
CA GLU A 49 -7.79 -20.23 -4.18
C GLU A 49 -7.24 -19.16 -3.23
N GLY A 50 -8.04 -18.59 -2.31
CA GLY A 50 -7.71 -17.38 -1.56
C GLY A 50 -7.98 -16.11 -2.38
N GLU A 51 -7.92 -14.94 -1.74
CA GLU A 51 -8.19 -13.67 -2.42
C GLU A 51 -7.37 -12.51 -1.84
N GLU A 52 -7.31 -11.44 -2.62
CA GLU A 52 -6.94 -10.12 -2.13
C GLU A 52 -8.19 -9.24 -1.99
N ARG A 53 -8.11 -8.29 -1.10
CA ARG A 53 -9.18 -7.33 -0.84
C ARG A 53 -8.60 -5.95 -0.60
N ALA A 54 -9.03 -4.97 -1.38
CA ALA A 54 -8.75 -3.56 -1.12
C ALA A 54 -9.78 -2.98 -0.14
N SER A 55 -9.32 -2.17 0.82
CA SER A 55 -10.15 -1.58 1.87
C SER A 55 -9.54 -0.29 2.41
N GLU A 56 -10.25 0.37 3.32
CA GLU A 56 -9.80 1.57 4.04
C GLU A 56 -9.28 2.67 3.11
N VAL A 57 -10.08 2.96 2.06
CA VAL A 57 -9.73 3.94 1.04
C VAL A 57 -10.12 5.32 1.52
N GLU A 58 -9.15 6.20 1.68
CA GLU A 58 -9.33 7.59 2.06
C GLU A 58 -8.50 8.50 1.16
N GLY A 59 -8.95 9.75 0.98
CA GLY A 59 -8.18 10.71 0.21
C GLY A 59 -8.71 12.12 0.34
N CYS A 60 -7.90 13.06 -0.06
CA CYS A 60 -8.25 14.48 -0.08
C CYS A 60 -7.34 15.25 -1.04
N SER A 61 -7.77 16.44 -1.38
CA SER A 61 -6.96 17.45 -2.05
C SER A 61 -6.75 18.68 -1.17
N TYR A 62 -5.63 19.35 -1.37
CA TYR A 62 -5.29 20.61 -0.72
C TYR A 62 -5.03 21.68 -1.78
N ASN A 63 -5.79 22.77 -1.72
CA ASN A 63 -5.67 23.92 -2.62
C ASN A 63 -5.38 25.20 -1.84
N MET A 64 -4.62 26.09 -2.43
CA MET A 64 -4.48 27.46 -1.91
C MET A 64 -5.61 28.33 -2.48
N GLU A 65 -6.46 28.86 -1.60
CA GLU A 65 -7.57 29.75 -1.94
C GLU A 65 -7.52 31.00 -1.05
N ASN A 66 -7.41 32.16 -1.67
CA ASN A 66 -7.30 33.46 -0.95
C ASN A 66 -6.22 33.44 0.15
N GLY A 67 -5.06 32.81 -0.12
CA GLY A 67 -3.95 32.71 0.84
C GLY A 67 -4.14 31.68 1.95
N LYS A 68 -5.21 30.89 1.93
CA LYS A 68 -5.48 29.82 2.91
C LYS A 68 -5.42 28.44 2.24
N CYS A 69 -4.93 27.47 2.98
CA CYS A 69 -4.95 26.07 2.55
C CYS A 69 -6.34 25.47 2.83
N VAL A 70 -7.04 25.06 1.76
CA VAL A 70 -8.35 24.43 1.83
C VAL A 70 -8.21 22.95 1.57
N LYS A 71 -8.64 22.11 2.52
CA LYS A 71 -8.70 20.65 2.40
C LYS A 71 -10.08 20.24 1.91
N THR A 72 -10.14 19.50 0.80
CA THR A 72 -11.36 18.90 0.26
C THR A 72 -11.29 17.39 0.37
N PRO A 73 -12.04 16.74 1.27
CA PRO A 73 -12.03 15.30 1.42
C PRO A 73 -12.72 14.61 0.24
N MET A 74 -12.23 13.43 -0.12
CA MET A 74 -12.89 12.53 -1.06
C MET A 74 -14.17 11.99 -0.44
N LYS A 75 -15.22 11.89 -1.24
CA LYS A 75 -16.49 11.31 -0.82
C LYS A 75 -16.49 9.79 -1.08
N ARG A 76 -17.25 9.07 -0.27
CA ARG A 76 -17.37 7.61 -0.42
C ARG A 76 -17.95 7.19 -1.78
N GLU A 77 -18.83 8.02 -2.35
CA GLU A 77 -19.43 7.80 -3.67
C GLU A 77 -18.41 7.86 -4.83
N SER A 78 -17.23 8.43 -4.58
CA SER A 78 -16.12 8.46 -5.55
C SER A 78 -15.31 7.15 -5.59
N ILE A 79 -15.65 6.16 -4.75
CA ILE A 79 -14.95 4.88 -4.66
C ILE A 79 -15.82 3.81 -5.30
N SER A 80 -15.25 3.05 -6.23
CA SER A 80 -15.91 1.92 -6.87
C SER A 80 -15.00 0.69 -6.95
N PHE A 81 -15.63 -0.47 -7.02
CA PHE A 81 -14.97 -1.75 -7.24
C PHE A 81 -15.57 -2.39 -8.48
N GLU A 82 -14.74 -2.64 -9.48
CA GLU A 82 -15.17 -3.25 -10.74
C GLU A 82 -14.45 -4.59 -10.93
N ARG A 83 -15.12 -5.53 -11.56
CA ARG A 83 -14.50 -6.79 -11.97
C ARG A 83 -13.90 -6.62 -13.36
N ILE A 84 -12.61 -6.94 -13.51
CA ILE A 84 -11.92 -6.92 -14.80
C ILE A 84 -12.20 -8.23 -15.56
N ASP A 85 -12.00 -9.36 -14.87
CA ASP A 85 -12.16 -10.72 -15.40
C ASP A 85 -12.45 -11.73 -14.27
N ASN A 86 -12.28 -13.03 -14.54
CA ASN A 86 -12.51 -14.08 -13.56
C ASN A 86 -11.50 -14.10 -12.40
N ARG A 87 -10.38 -13.38 -12.51
CA ARG A 87 -9.29 -13.39 -11.53
C ARG A 87 -9.07 -12.04 -10.85
N TYR A 88 -9.36 -10.93 -11.55
CA TYR A 88 -8.99 -9.60 -11.06
C TYR A 88 -10.20 -8.70 -10.86
N LYS A 89 -10.11 -7.90 -9.80
CA LYS A 89 -10.91 -6.70 -9.58
C LYS A 89 -10.02 -5.48 -9.61
N ILE A 90 -10.63 -4.33 -9.73
CA ILE A 90 -9.95 -3.03 -9.65
C ILE A 90 -10.72 -2.13 -8.70
N LEU A 91 -9.99 -1.55 -7.74
CA LEU A 91 -10.44 -0.42 -6.97
C LEU A 91 -10.19 0.85 -7.79
N LYS A 92 -11.22 1.68 -7.98
CA LYS A 92 -11.12 2.98 -8.62
C LYS A 92 -11.63 4.06 -7.69
N PHE A 93 -10.95 5.19 -7.68
CA PHE A 93 -11.42 6.39 -6.98
C PHE A 93 -10.82 7.65 -7.58
N SER A 94 -11.52 8.79 -7.39
CA SER A 94 -11.09 10.09 -7.90
C SER A 94 -11.00 11.11 -6.76
N LEU A 95 -9.87 11.83 -6.71
CA LEU A 95 -9.65 12.91 -5.74
C LEU A 95 -10.36 14.20 -6.21
N PRO A 96 -11.06 14.92 -5.32
CA PRO A 96 -11.85 16.09 -5.70
C PRO A 96 -10.99 17.34 -5.92
N ALA A 97 -11.54 18.30 -6.69
CA ALA A 97 -11.05 19.68 -6.83
C ALA A 97 -9.56 19.78 -7.24
N VAL A 98 -9.08 18.88 -8.10
CA VAL A 98 -7.69 18.83 -8.52
C VAL A 98 -7.43 19.77 -9.70
N LYS A 99 -6.40 20.60 -9.57
CA LYS A 99 -5.90 21.56 -10.57
C LYS A 99 -4.40 21.72 -10.44
N GLU A 100 -3.76 22.46 -11.31
CA GLU A 100 -2.35 22.83 -11.15
C GLU A 100 -2.14 23.53 -9.79
N GLY A 101 -1.07 23.17 -9.09
CA GLY A 101 -0.74 23.63 -7.73
C GLY A 101 -1.38 22.82 -6.60
N THR A 102 -2.37 21.96 -6.88
CA THR A 102 -3.01 21.08 -5.88
C THR A 102 -2.01 20.07 -5.32
N ILE A 103 -2.13 19.75 -4.04
CA ILE A 103 -1.53 18.56 -3.43
C ILE A 103 -2.66 17.56 -3.22
N ILE A 104 -2.51 16.37 -3.77
CA ILE A 104 -3.39 15.23 -3.50
C ILE A 104 -2.73 14.28 -2.52
N GLU A 105 -3.56 13.67 -1.68
CA GLU A 105 -3.13 12.68 -0.69
C GLU A 105 -4.17 11.58 -0.60
N TYR A 106 -3.74 10.33 -0.61
CA TYR A 106 -4.61 9.20 -0.44
C TYR A 106 -3.92 8.02 0.24
N HIS A 107 -4.74 7.17 0.83
CA HIS A 107 -4.37 5.98 1.56
C HIS A 107 -5.31 4.84 1.20
N TYR A 108 -4.79 3.62 1.14
CA TYR A 108 -5.57 2.39 1.03
C TYR A 108 -4.81 1.21 1.60
N LYS A 109 -5.54 0.13 1.91
CA LYS A 109 -4.99 -1.15 2.34
C LYS A 109 -5.34 -2.26 1.36
N LEU A 110 -4.37 -3.13 1.15
CA LEU A 110 -4.55 -4.42 0.48
C LEU A 110 -4.34 -5.53 1.52
N TYR A 111 -5.34 -6.37 1.66
CA TYR A 111 -5.31 -7.60 2.43
C TYR A 111 -5.08 -8.74 1.46
N SER A 112 -4.09 -9.59 1.69
CA SER A 112 -3.73 -10.68 0.78
C SER A 112 -3.57 -11.99 1.54
N ASP A 113 -4.24 -13.03 1.05
CA ASP A 113 -4.01 -14.40 1.50
C ASP A 113 -2.74 -14.99 0.87
N TYR A 114 -2.16 -14.27 -0.11
CA TYR A 114 -0.92 -14.63 -0.77
C TYR A 114 0.26 -13.92 -0.12
N PHE A 115 1.02 -14.68 0.67
CA PHE A 115 2.20 -14.16 1.35
C PHE A 115 3.48 -14.92 1.01
N ILE A 116 3.41 -15.91 0.13
CA ILE A 116 4.60 -16.64 -0.35
C ILE A 116 5.45 -15.75 -1.24
N HIS A 117 4.80 -14.93 -2.07
CA HIS A 117 5.43 -13.89 -2.87
C HIS A 117 4.89 -12.53 -2.43
N ILE A 118 5.78 -11.70 -1.93
CA ILE A 118 5.45 -10.31 -1.58
C ILE A 118 5.73 -9.46 -2.81
N ASP A 119 4.78 -8.61 -3.18
CA ASP A 119 4.90 -7.74 -4.35
C ASP A 119 6.12 -6.83 -4.27
N ASN A 120 6.70 -6.54 -5.43
CA ASN A 120 7.83 -5.64 -5.52
C ASN A 120 7.45 -4.23 -5.10
N TRP A 121 8.25 -3.63 -4.21
CA TRP A 121 8.12 -2.23 -3.88
C TRP A 121 9.02 -1.39 -4.79
N MET A 122 8.42 -0.48 -5.56
CA MET A 122 9.14 0.41 -6.46
C MET A 122 9.67 1.61 -5.70
N MET A 123 11.00 1.68 -5.52
CA MET A 123 11.65 2.82 -4.85
C MET A 123 11.78 4.05 -5.75
N GLN A 124 11.66 3.88 -7.07
CA GLN A 124 11.69 4.94 -8.09
C GLN A 124 10.62 4.65 -9.14
N GLU A 125 9.89 5.68 -9.56
CA GLU A 125 8.77 5.58 -10.50
C GLU A 125 8.90 6.65 -11.61
N GLU A 126 7.86 6.76 -12.45
CA GLU A 126 7.80 7.76 -13.55
C GLU A 126 7.75 9.21 -13.04
N LEU A 127 7.40 9.43 -11.78
CA LEU A 127 7.43 10.74 -11.15
C LEU A 127 8.70 10.93 -10.33
N PRO A 128 9.27 12.16 -10.26
CA PRO A 128 10.34 12.45 -9.31
C PRO A 128 9.87 12.17 -7.88
N MET A 129 10.67 11.41 -7.14
CA MET A 129 10.34 10.93 -5.80
C MET A 129 11.17 11.67 -4.75
N LEU A 130 10.57 12.61 -4.02
CA LEU A 130 11.26 13.31 -2.92
C LEU A 130 11.51 12.39 -1.74
N TYR A 131 10.60 11.49 -1.46
CA TYR A 131 10.71 10.54 -0.37
C TYR A 131 9.92 9.28 -0.71
N ASN A 132 10.55 8.13 -0.57
CA ASN A 132 9.91 6.83 -0.66
C ASN A 132 10.39 5.97 0.50
N GLN A 133 9.45 5.35 1.20
CA GLN A 133 9.72 4.45 2.30
C GLN A 133 8.88 3.19 2.14
N TYR A 134 9.51 2.06 2.32
CA TYR A 134 8.81 0.80 2.50
C TYR A 134 9.26 0.14 3.80
N LYS A 135 8.31 -0.25 4.62
CA LYS A 135 8.54 -0.99 5.84
C LYS A 135 7.86 -2.35 5.77
N ILE A 136 8.57 -3.40 6.10
CA ILE A 136 8.01 -4.75 6.15
C ILE A 136 8.39 -5.43 7.47
N THR A 137 7.40 -6.07 8.11
CA THR A 137 7.58 -6.86 9.32
C THR A 137 7.33 -8.32 8.99
N ILE A 138 8.38 -9.14 8.99
CA ILE A 138 8.33 -10.55 8.61
C ILE A 138 8.47 -11.40 9.87
N PRO A 139 7.49 -12.29 10.17
CA PRO A 139 7.62 -13.29 11.22
C PRO A 139 8.80 -14.24 10.98
N ASN A 140 9.54 -14.61 12.03
CA ASN A 140 10.73 -15.44 11.93
C ASN A 140 10.44 -16.89 11.47
N VAL A 141 9.16 -17.26 11.34
CA VAL A 141 8.74 -18.53 10.74
C VAL A 141 8.83 -18.55 9.21
N PHE A 142 9.03 -17.38 8.58
CA PHE A 142 9.21 -17.22 7.14
C PHE A 142 10.62 -16.81 6.80
N ILE A 143 11.10 -17.28 5.65
CA ILE A 143 12.39 -16.89 5.09
C ILE A 143 12.12 -16.32 3.69
N TYR A 144 12.41 -15.03 3.50
CA TYR A 144 12.34 -14.37 2.21
C TYR A 144 13.71 -13.93 1.75
N ASN A 145 13.95 -14.06 0.46
CA ASN A 145 15.13 -13.48 -0.17
C ASN A 145 14.79 -12.06 -0.64
N ILE A 146 15.54 -11.07 -0.15
CA ILE A 146 15.34 -9.67 -0.50
C ILE A 146 16.35 -9.28 -1.56
N GLU A 147 15.89 -8.95 -2.76
CA GLU A 147 16.70 -8.40 -3.84
C GLU A 147 16.55 -6.88 -3.90
N LEU A 148 17.65 -6.14 -3.77
CA LEU A 148 17.68 -4.69 -3.88
C LEU A 148 18.33 -4.27 -5.20
N ARG A 149 17.56 -3.62 -6.05
CA ARG A 149 18.06 -2.93 -7.26
C ARG A 149 18.27 -1.46 -6.93
N GLY A 150 19.44 -0.92 -7.30
CA GLY A 150 19.80 0.46 -6.96
C GLY A 150 20.14 0.64 -5.47
N LYS A 151 20.79 -0.33 -4.85
CA LYS A 151 21.12 -0.36 -3.42
C LYS A 151 21.87 0.90 -2.91
N ASP A 152 22.64 1.57 -3.77
CA ASP A 152 23.40 2.75 -3.42
C ASP A 152 22.52 3.98 -3.10
N TYR A 153 21.26 3.96 -3.53
CA TYR A 153 20.25 4.99 -3.29
C TYR A 153 19.25 4.61 -2.20
N ILE A 154 19.39 3.42 -1.60
CA ILE A 154 18.45 2.89 -0.62
C ILE A 154 19.15 2.74 0.72
N GLN A 155 18.64 3.44 1.73
CA GLN A 155 19.01 3.21 3.12
C GLN A 155 18.16 2.07 3.67
N MET A 156 18.80 1.09 4.28
CA MET A 156 18.13 -0.04 4.93
C MET A 156 18.38 0.01 6.45
N LYS A 157 17.31 -0.16 7.24
CA LYS A 157 17.37 -0.29 8.69
C LYS A 157 16.60 -1.53 9.10
N GLN A 158 17.14 -2.26 10.07
CA GLN A 158 16.50 -3.47 10.61
C GLN A 158 16.42 -3.39 12.13
N LYS A 159 15.36 -3.94 12.68
CA LYS A 159 15.19 -4.11 14.13
C LYS A 159 14.36 -5.35 14.43
N GLU A 160 14.54 -5.90 15.61
CA GLU A 160 13.67 -6.93 16.14
C GLU A 160 12.27 -6.39 16.38
N SER A 161 11.29 -7.21 16.15
CA SER A 161 9.86 -6.91 16.28
C SER A 161 9.09 -8.16 16.73
N ALA A 162 7.82 -8.02 16.93
CA ALA A 162 6.94 -9.13 17.27
C ALA A 162 5.54 -8.92 16.67
N LEU A 163 4.90 -10.02 16.32
CA LEU A 163 3.53 -10.09 15.88
C LEU A 163 2.66 -10.67 16.99
N HIS A 164 1.59 -9.98 17.37
CA HIS A 164 0.53 -10.55 18.17
C HIS A 164 -0.36 -11.42 17.28
N ALA A 165 -0.54 -12.67 17.69
CA ALA A 165 -1.27 -13.68 16.95
C ALA A 165 -2.36 -14.29 17.84
N THR A 166 -3.49 -14.62 17.22
CA THR A 166 -4.61 -15.28 17.91
C THR A 166 -4.94 -16.56 17.15
N ALA A 167 -4.96 -17.68 17.84
CA ALA A 167 -5.42 -18.95 17.30
C ALA A 167 -6.63 -19.44 18.08
N ARG A 168 -7.55 -20.11 17.39
CA ARG A 168 -8.71 -20.73 17.99
C ARG A 168 -8.41 -22.20 18.32
N GLU A 169 -8.43 -22.54 19.60
CA GLU A 169 -8.20 -23.90 20.08
C GLU A 169 -9.57 -24.55 20.43
N GLY A 170 -9.91 -25.71 19.88
CA GLY A 170 -11.10 -26.48 20.29
C GLY A 170 -12.34 -26.39 19.38
N GLY A 171 -12.20 -26.14 18.09
CA GLY A 171 -13.32 -26.16 17.14
C GLY A 171 -14.36 -25.05 17.35
N THR A 172 -15.65 -25.31 17.08
CA THR A 172 -16.72 -24.30 17.16
C THR A 172 -17.01 -23.75 18.55
N ALA A 173 -16.64 -24.46 19.61
CA ALA A 173 -16.74 -24.04 21.02
C ALA A 173 -15.40 -23.57 21.59
N GLY A 174 -14.40 -23.33 20.75
CA GLY A 174 -13.03 -23.09 21.15
C GLY A 174 -12.76 -21.74 21.81
N ILE A 175 -11.67 -21.70 22.57
CA ILE A 175 -11.15 -20.50 23.24
C ILE A 175 -10.11 -19.86 22.33
N ASN A 176 -10.17 -18.55 22.18
CA ASN A 176 -9.10 -17.79 21.52
C ASN A 176 -7.88 -17.77 22.44
N LYS A 177 -6.73 -18.14 21.90
CA LYS A 177 -5.45 -18.11 22.60
C LYS A 177 -4.52 -17.13 21.91
N ASP A 178 -4.14 -16.13 22.65
CA ASP A 178 -3.18 -15.12 22.15
C ASP A 178 -1.75 -15.60 22.41
N PHE A 179 -0.89 -15.38 21.44
CA PHE A 179 0.53 -15.65 21.51
C PHE A 179 1.34 -14.62 20.72
N THR A 180 2.65 -14.65 20.89
CA THR A 180 3.55 -13.72 20.23
C THR A 180 4.49 -14.49 19.32
N ILE A 181 4.61 -14.04 18.07
CA ILE A 181 5.56 -14.55 17.10
C ILE A 181 6.68 -13.52 16.94
N LEU A 182 7.93 -13.91 17.16
CA LEU A 182 9.08 -13.06 16.90
C LEU A 182 9.16 -12.73 15.41
N ALA A 183 9.51 -11.50 15.10
CA ALA A 183 9.56 -10.96 13.75
C ALA A 183 10.76 -10.04 13.56
N GLN A 184 11.12 -9.76 12.31
CA GLN A 184 12.08 -8.74 11.94
C GLN A 184 11.38 -7.65 11.14
N GLU A 185 11.51 -6.40 11.59
CA GLU A 185 11.09 -5.23 10.83
C GLU A 185 12.27 -4.69 10.02
N THR A 186 12.08 -4.58 8.70
CA THR A 186 13.04 -3.95 7.79
C THR A 186 12.41 -2.72 7.17
N THR A 187 13.12 -1.59 7.19
CA THR A 187 12.70 -0.32 6.58
C THR A 187 13.69 0.05 5.48
N PHE A 188 13.16 0.31 4.30
CA PHE A 188 13.89 0.80 3.13
C PHE A 188 13.48 2.25 2.87
N ILE A 189 14.45 3.14 2.66
CA ILE A 189 14.21 4.57 2.43
C ILE A 189 15.05 5.03 1.24
N SER A 190 14.43 5.73 0.31
CA SER A 190 15.10 6.50 -0.72
C SER A 190 14.62 7.95 -0.73
N GLN A 191 15.47 8.87 -1.17
CA GLN A 191 15.16 10.31 -1.17
C GLN A 191 15.70 10.97 -2.42
N ASN A 192 14.97 11.98 -2.91
CA ASN A 192 15.38 12.84 -4.02
C ASN A 192 15.77 12.08 -5.30
N LEU A 193 15.04 11.01 -5.60
CA LEU A 193 15.23 10.26 -6.83
C LEU A 193 14.57 10.98 -8.01
N PRO A 194 15.25 11.11 -9.15
CA PRO A 194 14.65 11.62 -10.38
C PRO A 194 13.58 10.64 -10.90
N ALA A 195 12.75 11.10 -11.81
CA ALA A 195 11.86 10.23 -12.58
C ALA A 195 12.67 9.19 -13.37
N ILE A 196 12.14 7.98 -13.52
CA ILE A 196 12.67 7.01 -14.48
C ILE A 196 12.44 7.60 -15.88
N ARG A 197 13.50 7.78 -16.66
CA ARG A 197 13.37 8.08 -18.08
C ARG A 197 13.13 6.77 -18.81
N GLN A 198 12.06 6.69 -19.56
CA GLN A 198 11.96 5.68 -20.61
C GLN A 198 12.92 6.15 -21.71
N ASP A 199 14.01 5.43 -21.90
CA ASP A 199 14.87 5.63 -23.05
C ASP A 199 14.03 5.27 -24.30
N GLU A 200 13.87 6.24 -25.21
CA GLU A 200 13.20 6.07 -26.51
C GLU A 200 13.97 5.11 -27.41
#